data_2c5a0f86bb15567cd07805741f778c4d
#
_entry.id   2c5a0f86bb15567cd07805741f778c4d
#
_cell.length_a   1.000
_cell.length_b   1.000
_cell.length_c   1.000
_cell.angle_alpha   90.00
_cell.angle_beta   90.00
_cell.angle_gamma   90.00
#
_symmetry.space_group_name_H-M   'P 1'
#
loop_
_entity.id
_entity.type
_entity.pdbx_description
1 polymer ?
#
loop_
_entity_poly.entity_id
_entity_poly.type
_entity_poly.pdbx_seq_one_letter_code
_entity_poly.pdbx_strand_id
1 'polypeptide(L)'
;MQKISMLGSGFIGRFYTDSLHGYRSKDKVVSIYSRRKKSAKKYANDYGVSHWTTSMEESVSHKDVDVVCIALPNNLHEKAVQLCCKHKKAVICTKPLGRNASEAKRMVESVEKAGIFSGYLEDLCYTPKFLKALDSVKGGSLGKIIWSKSRETHPGPHSEWFWDIEQAGGGCILDLGCHCIEISRNYIGKDIKPIEVMCWGDTQVKPIDAEDHAIGLVKYENGAIGQFEVSWTFRGGMDLRDEVMGTEGTIWINSFLRTGFEMFTTGKGSDYIAEKAESDSGWLFPVGDELNELGYNHMFADMFDCMENNTTPKETFYDGYIVNAIIDASYASIKSKKWEPINLDLWRGKEGVEKINTLDNYDDEYYLIKEEMTHYGDKKLILKNKSDGKIVEKIIKN
;
A
#
# COMPACT_ATOMS: atom_id res chain seq x y z
N MET A 1 22.31 14.96 4.14
CA MET A 1 22.37 14.16 5.39
C MET A 1 21.28 14.65 6.32
N GLN A 2 20.32 13.78 6.61
CA GLN A 2 19.18 14.11 7.44
C GLN A 2 19.38 13.57 8.87
N LYS A 3 19.03 14.36 9.86
CA LYS A 3 19.03 13.99 11.27
C LYS A 3 17.59 13.69 11.70
N ILE A 4 17.35 12.47 12.07
CA ILE A 4 16.00 11.90 12.22
C ILE A 4 15.64 11.75 13.68
N SER A 5 14.43 12.18 14.06
CA SER A 5 13.77 11.73 15.29
C SER A 5 12.88 10.53 14.95
N MET A 6 13.18 9.36 15.50
CA MET A 6 12.33 8.17 15.39
C MET A 6 11.30 8.16 16.52
N LEU A 7 10.03 8.19 16.18
CA LEU A 7 8.94 8.02 17.15
C LEU A 7 8.45 6.58 17.09
N GLY A 8 8.87 5.77 18.06
CA GLY A 8 8.53 4.36 18.16
C GLY A 8 9.75 3.44 18.10
N SER A 9 9.92 2.61 19.12
CA SER A 9 11.02 1.64 19.26
C SER A 9 10.57 0.21 18.98
N GLY A 10 9.39 0.03 18.39
CA GLY A 10 8.80 -1.27 18.05
C GLY A 10 9.41 -1.89 16.79
N PHE A 11 8.75 -2.92 16.28
CA PHE A 11 9.17 -3.69 15.11
C PHE A 11 9.45 -2.76 13.91
N ILE A 12 8.46 -2.01 13.45
CA ILE A 12 8.60 -1.18 12.26
C ILE A 12 9.62 -0.04 12.44
N GLY A 13 9.73 0.56 13.64
CA GLY A 13 10.75 1.57 13.90
C GLY A 13 12.18 1.03 13.81
N ARG A 14 12.39 -0.27 14.08
CA ARG A 14 13.67 -0.96 13.87
C ARG A 14 13.93 -1.23 12.41
N PHE A 15 12.99 -1.78 11.68
CA PHE A 15 13.08 -1.98 10.22
C PHE A 15 13.43 -0.67 9.49
N TYR A 16 12.76 0.42 9.86
CA TYR A 16 13.07 1.74 9.32
C TYR A 16 14.50 2.18 9.63
N THR A 17 14.95 1.95 10.86
CA THR A 17 16.32 2.32 11.24
C THR A 17 17.36 1.47 10.53
N ASP A 18 17.11 0.18 10.37
CA ASP A 18 18.01 -0.73 9.65
C ASP A 18 18.13 -0.31 8.17
N SER A 19 17.03 0.02 7.50
CA SER A 19 17.04 0.57 6.15
C SER A 19 17.78 1.92 6.07
N LEU A 20 17.49 2.85 7.00
CA LEU A 20 18.12 4.18 7.04
C LEU A 20 19.63 4.10 7.27
N HIS A 21 20.07 3.32 8.25
CA HIS A 21 21.48 3.19 8.58
C HIS A 21 22.26 2.30 7.60
N GLY A 22 21.62 1.31 7.00
CA GLY A 22 22.21 0.41 6.02
C GLY A 22 22.27 1.01 4.62
N TYR A 23 21.13 1.27 4.01
CA TYR A 23 21.02 1.74 2.63
C TYR A 23 21.34 3.22 2.48
N ARG A 24 20.76 4.08 3.33
CA ARG A 24 21.02 5.52 3.35
C ARG A 24 22.04 5.91 4.44
N SER A 25 23.20 5.34 4.40
CA SER A 25 24.22 5.45 5.45
C SER A 25 24.62 6.90 5.84
N LYS A 26 24.31 7.90 5.00
CA LYS A 26 24.50 9.33 5.32
C LYS A 26 23.48 9.87 6.32
N ASP A 27 22.27 9.27 6.41
CA ASP A 27 21.18 9.75 7.25
C ASP A 27 21.21 9.03 8.60
N LYS A 28 20.93 9.74 9.69
CA LYS A 28 21.14 9.23 11.06
C LYS A 28 19.94 9.48 11.95
N VAL A 29 19.51 8.44 12.66
CA VAL A 29 18.60 8.60 13.81
C VAL A 29 19.40 9.20 14.96
N VAL A 30 19.06 10.43 15.36
CA VAL A 30 19.74 11.18 16.43
C VAL A 30 18.89 11.27 17.70
N SER A 31 17.59 11.04 17.61
CA SER A 31 16.66 11.04 18.74
C SER A 31 15.68 9.88 18.62
N ILE A 32 15.34 9.24 19.72
CA ILE A 32 14.33 8.18 19.83
C ILE A 32 13.32 8.47 20.94
N TYR A 33 12.05 8.43 20.57
CA TYR A 33 10.94 8.40 21.54
C TYR A 33 10.38 7.00 21.71
N SER A 34 10.21 6.58 22.95
CA SER A 34 9.40 5.40 23.28
C SER A 34 8.67 5.61 24.60
N ARG A 35 7.41 5.18 24.69
CA ARG A 35 6.60 5.26 25.90
C ARG A 35 7.30 4.65 27.14
N ARG A 36 8.07 3.58 26.94
CA ARG A 36 8.78 2.86 28.00
C ARG A 36 10.25 3.25 28.02
N LYS A 37 10.74 3.77 29.15
CA LYS A 37 12.15 4.14 29.36
C LYS A 37 13.13 3.02 28.99
N LYS A 38 12.80 1.76 29.39
CA LYS A 38 13.64 0.58 29.06
C LYS A 38 13.77 0.39 27.56
N SER A 39 12.67 0.53 26.81
CA SER A 39 12.65 0.37 25.35
C SER A 39 13.41 1.49 24.63
N ALA A 40 13.23 2.76 25.08
CA ALA A 40 13.97 3.89 24.52
C ALA A 40 15.48 3.72 24.70
N LYS A 41 15.92 3.37 25.93
CA LYS A 41 17.35 3.11 26.22
C LYS A 41 17.91 1.94 25.43
N LYS A 42 17.16 0.83 25.36
CA LYS A 42 17.61 -0.34 24.61
C LYS A 42 17.82 0.01 23.14
N TYR A 43 16.84 0.67 22.53
CA TYR A 43 16.94 1.11 21.13
C TYR A 43 18.14 2.06 20.93
N ALA A 44 18.31 3.05 21.82
CA ALA A 44 19.43 3.99 21.72
C ALA A 44 20.79 3.29 21.77
N ASN A 45 20.94 2.28 22.64
CA ASN A 45 22.16 1.48 22.73
C ASN A 45 22.37 0.61 21.48
N ASP A 46 21.32 -0.07 21.01
CA ASP A 46 21.38 -0.97 19.85
C ASP A 46 21.83 -0.22 18.56
N TYR A 47 21.41 1.03 18.38
CA TYR A 47 21.65 1.83 17.18
C TYR A 47 22.63 3.01 17.36
N GLY A 48 23.20 3.18 18.54
CA GLY A 48 24.14 4.30 18.80
C GLY A 48 23.46 5.68 18.78
N VAL A 49 22.16 5.75 19.15
CA VAL A 49 21.40 7.01 19.16
C VAL A 49 21.76 7.83 20.40
N SER A 50 22.19 9.09 20.18
CA SER A 50 22.71 9.95 21.25
C SER A 50 21.64 10.46 22.23
N HIS A 51 20.41 10.67 21.75
CA HIS A 51 19.29 11.19 22.53
C HIS A 51 18.14 10.19 22.59
N TRP A 52 17.66 9.91 23.80
CA TRP A 52 16.45 9.09 24.01
C TRP A 52 15.57 9.74 25.07
N THR A 53 14.26 9.65 24.87
CA THR A 53 13.28 10.25 25.80
C THR A 53 11.97 9.47 25.85
N THR A 54 11.18 9.71 26.90
CA THR A 54 9.79 9.26 27.03
C THR A 54 8.78 10.37 26.75
N SER A 55 9.25 11.56 26.33
CA SER A 55 8.43 12.67 25.89
C SER A 55 8.47 12.78 24.38
N MET A 56 7.31 12.62 23.72
CA MET A 56 7.20 12.75 22.26
C MET A 56 7.61 14.16 21.81
N GLU A 57 7.15 15.18 22.52
CA GLU A 57 7.43 16.56 22.19
C GLU A 57 8.92 16.90 22.32
N GLU A 58 9.58 16.39 23.35
CA GLU A 58 11.02 16.56 23.52
C GLU A 58 11.82 15.94 22.37
N SER A 59 11.40 14.75 21.89
CA SER A 59 12.04 14.10 20.74
C SER A 59 11.84 14.88 19.45
N VAL A 60 10.63 15.39 19.20
CA VAL A 60 10.28 16.19 18.01
C VAL A 60 11.03 17.54 18.02
N SER A 61 11.04 18.22 19.17
CA SER A 61 11.61 19.56 19.29
C SER A 61 13.13 19.59 19.44
N HIS A 62 13.78 18.42 19.49
CA HIS A 62 15.23 18.34 19.67
C HIS A 62 15.97 19.16 18.58
N LYS A 63 16.93 19.99 19.00
CA LYS A 63 17.59 20.99 18.15
C LYS A 63 18.27 20.39 16.91
N ASP A 64 18.78 19.18 17.03
CA ASP A 64 19.50 18.50 15.93
C ASP A 64 18.59 17.71 15.00
N VAL A 65 17.28 17.74 15.17
CA VAL A 65 16.32 16.99 14.33
C VAL A 65 15.90 17.84 13.13
N ASP A 66 16.03 17.28 11.94
CA ASP A 66 15.54 17.85 10.68
C ASP A 66 14.17 17.30 10.33
N VAL A 67 13.98 15.97 10.48
CA VAL A 67 12.78 15.25 10.11
C VAL A 67 12.35 14.26 11.19
N VAL A 68 11.06 14.10 11.36
CA VAL A 68 10.44 13.15 12.29
C VAL A 68 9.88 11.97 11.51
N CYS A 69 10.29 10.75 11.87
CA CYS A 69 9.75 9.50 11.35
C CYS A 69 8.79 8.90 12.37
N ILE A 70 7.51 8.81 12.01
CA ILE A 70 6.45 8.28 12.89
C ILE A 70 6.29 6.79 12.63
N ALA A 71 6.58 5.98 13.65
CA ALA A 71 6.45 4.51 13.67
C ALA A 71 5.70 4.08 14.95
N LEU A 72 4.55 4.71 15.19
CA LEU A 72 3.71 4.60 16.40
C LEU A 72 2.42 3.81 16.11
N PRO A 73 1.66 3.41 17.16
CA PRO A 73 0.27 3.00 16.99
C PRO A 73 -0.59 4.09 16.33
N ASN A 74 -1.57 3.68 15.51
CA ASN A 74 -2.35 4.57 14.64
C ASN A 74 -3.00 5.76 15.38
N ASN A 75 -3.52 5.53 16.58
CA ASN A 75 -4.15 6.57 17.41
C ASN A 75 -3.22 7.70 17.85
N LEU A 76 -1.91 7.57 17.64
CA LEU A 76 -0.91 8.56 18.00
C LEU A 76 -0.38 9.36 16.80
N HIS A 77 -0.72 8.98 15.57
CA HIS A 77 -0.21 9.62 14.36
C HIS A 77 -0.60 11.10 14.28
N GLU A 78 -1.89 11.41 14.42
CA GLU A 78 -2.37 12.80 14.36
C GLU A 78 -1.67 13.68 15.41
N LYS A 79 -1.56 13.20 16.67
CA LYS A 79 -0.86 13.92 17.73
C LYS A 79 0.60 14.19 17.39
N ALA A 80 1.30 13.20 16.86
CA ALA A 80 2.70 13.34 16.45
C ALA A 80 2.86 14.36 15.32
N VAL A 81 1.99 14.31 14.30
CA VAL A 81 1.97 15.29 13.20
C VAL A 81 1.72 16.71 13.70
N GLN A 82 0.78 16.90 14.64
CA GLN A 82 0.52 18.21 15.24
C GLN A 82 1.76 18.78 15.96
N LEU A 83 2.54 17.93 16.64
CA LEU A 83 3.80 18.34 17.24
C LEU A 83 4.85 18.74 16.17
N CYS A 84 4.93 17.98 15.07
CA CYS A 84 5.81 18.34 13.95
C CYS A 84 5.44 19.70 13.37
N CYS A 85 4.15 19.96 13.16
CA CYS A 85 3.63 21.25 12.68
C CYS A 85 3.97 22.40 13.66
N LYS A 86 3.78 22.17 14.97
CA LYS A 86 4.10 23.14 16.02
C LYS A 86 5.58 23.53 16.02
N HIS A 87 6.46 22.55 15.85
CA HIS A 87 7.93 22.75 15.90
C HIS A 87 8.56 22.93 14.51
N LYS A 88 7.74 23.05 13.44
CA LYS A 88 8.21 23.25 12.05
C LYS A 88 9.21 22.19 11.60
N LYS A 89 9.02 20.94 11.97
CA LYS A 89 9.83 19.80 11.55
C LYS A 89 9.18 19.10 10.36
N ALA A 90 9.97 18.71 9.37
CA ALA A 90 9.54 17.80 8.34
C ALA A 90 9.04 16.49 8.97
N VAL A 91 8.05 15.82 8.34
CA VAL A 91 7.43 14.62 8.91
C VAL A 91 7.21 13.55 7.84
N ILE A 92 7.55 12.32 8.18
CA ILE A 92 7.20 11.13 7.41
C ILE A 92 6.44 10.18 8.34
N CYS A 93 5.28 9.68 7.90
CA CYS A 93 4.37 8.90 8.75
C CYS A 93 4.10 7.52 8.15
N THR A 94 4.21 6.48 8.99
CA THR A 94 3.84 5.11 8.60
C THR A 94 2.36 4.99 8.24
N LYS A 95 2.04 3.94 7.50
CA LYS A 95 0.67 3.53 7.17
C LYS A 95 -0.04 2.87 8.38
N PRO A 96 -1.38 2.88 8.38
CA PRO A 96 -2.26 3.80 7.68
C PRO A 96 -2.03 5.23 8.17
N LEU A 97 -2.36 6.24 7.36
CA LEU A 97 -2.10 7.62 7.78
C LEU A 97 -2.87 7.99 9.05
N GLY A 98 -4.16 7.70 9.09
CA GLY A 98 -5.03 7.87 10.25
C GLY A 98 -5.89 6.63 10.49
N ARG A 99 -6.65 6.62 11.59
CA ARG A 99 -7.64 5.57 11.87
C ARG A 99 -8.89 5.69 10.99
N ASN A 100 -9.11 6.86 10.39
CA ASN A 100 -10.22 7.18 9.49
C ASN A 100 -9.88 8.40 8.62
N ALA A 101 -10.71 8.67 7.62
CA ALA A 101 -10.52 9.79 6.70
C ALA A 101 -10.52 11.16 7.39
N SER A 102 -11.28 11.34 8.46
CA SER A 102 -11.34 12.61 9.19
C SER A 102 -10.02 12.95 9.88
N GLU A 103 -9.38 11.96 10.54
CA GLU A 103 -8.03 12.12 11.11
C GLU A 103 -7.00 12.43 10.02
N ALA A 104 -6.99 11.62 8.95
CA ALA A 104 -6.06 11.81 7.83
C ALA A 104 -6.23 13.19 7.18
N LYS A 105 -7.46 13.66 6.97
CA LYS A 105 -7.77 15.00 6.44
C LYS A 105 -7.16 16.10 7.31
N ARG A 106 -7.36 16.03 8.63
CA ARG A 106 -6.79 17.03 9.56
C ARG A 106 -5.26 17.02 9.53
N MET A 107 -4.64 15.86 9.34
CA MET A 107 -3.19 15.76 9.20
C MET A 107 -2.71 16.43 7.90
N VAL A 108 -3.37 16.18 6.76
CA VAL A 108 -3.09 16.86 5.48
C VAL A 108 -3.18 18.38 5.64
N GLU A 109 -4.32 18.89 6.13
CA GLU A 109 -4.55 20.32 6.31
C GLU A 109 -3.52 20.96 7.26
N SER A 110 -3.11 20.24 8.30
CA SER A 110 -2.14 20.73 9.29
C SER A 110 -0.73 20.88 8.71
N VAL A 111 -0.23 19.90 7.97
CA VAL A 111 1.11 19.98 7.36
C VAL A 111 1.16 21.04 6.26
N GLU A 112 0.10 21.18 5.47
CA GLU A 112 -0.02 22.22 4.45
C GLU A 112 -0.05 23.63 5.07
N LYS A 113 -0.89 23.84 6.10
CA LYS A 113 -0.92 25.10 6.85
C LYS A 113 0.41 25.42 7.53
N ALA A 114 1.12 24.40 8.00
CA ALA A 114 2.43 24.57 8.59
C ALA A 114 3.53 24.84 7.54
N GLY A 115 3.32 24.51 6.28
CA GLY A 115 4.28 24.62 5.19
C GLY A 115 5.52 23.76 5.42
N ILE A 116 5.35 22.54 5.94
CA ILE A 116 6.42 21.59 6.18
C ILE A 116 6.37 20.44 5.17
N PHE A 117 7.53 19.86 4.88
CA PHE A 117 7.58 18.62 4.09
C PHE A 117 6.82 17.51 4.82
N SER A 118 6.04 16.71 4.07
CA SER A 118 5.36 15.53 4.58
C SER A 118 5.41 14.39 3.57
N GLY A 119 5.58 13.15 4.06
CA GLY A 119 5.60 11.95 3.24
C GLY A 119 4.87 10.78 3.92
N TYR A 120 4.15 9.98 3.13
CA TYR A 120 3.40 8.82 3.57
C TYR A 120 4.22 7.56 3.31
N LEU A 121 4.52 6.79 4.36
CA LEU A 121 5.38 5.62 4.28
C LEU A 121 4.55 4.38 3.91
N GLU A 122 4.16 4.30 2.65
CA GLU A 122 3.47 3.19 2.02
C GLU A 122 4.50 2.32 1.29
N ASP A 123 5.17 1.44 2.01
CA ASP A 123 6.34 0.69 1.56
C ASP A 123 6.06 -0.24 0.37
N LEU A 124 4.89 -0.89 0.30
CA LEU A 124 4.59 -1.82 -0.79
C LEU A 124 4.47 -1.14 -2.16
N CYS A 125 4.21 0.17 -2.19
CA CYS A 125 4.29 0.98 -3.41
C CYS A 125 5.73 1.30 -3.86
N TYR A 126 6.73 0.76 -3.16
CA TYR A 126 8.16 0.91 -3.47
C TYR A 126 8.89 -0.42 -3.64
N THR A 127 8.20 -1.55 -3.61
CA THR A 127 8.85 -2.85 -3.88
C THR A 127 9.44 -2.87 -5.29
N PRO A 128 10.59 -3.51 -5.53
CA PRO A 128 11.23 -3.50 -6.85
C PRO A 128 10.33 -4.01 -7.96
N LYS A 129 9.53 -5.05 -7.69
CA LYS A 129 8.59 -5.63 -8.66
C LYS A 129 7.43 -4.70 -8.98
N PHE A 130 6.86 -4.05 -7.95
CA PHE A 130 5.82 -3.05 -8.13
C PHE A 130 6.32 -1.85 -8.96
N LEU A 131 7.50 -1.31 -8.63
CA LEU A 131 8.08 -0.18 -9.37
C LEU A 131 8.26 -0.54 -10.86
N LYS A 132 8.78 -1.74 -11.15
CA LYS A 132 8.94 -2.21 -12.53
C LYS A 132 7.60 -2.40 -13.25
N ALA A 133 6.60 -2.94 -12.56
CA ALA A 133 5.25 -3.08 -13.12
C ALA A 133 4.61 -1.72 -13.39
N LEU A 134 4.73 -0.78 -12.45
CA LEU A 134 4.21 0.58 -12.60
C LEU A 134 4.85 1.32 -13.79
N ASP A 135 6.16 1.15 -14.01
CA ASP A 135 6.84 1.70 -15.18
C ASP A 135 6.28 1.11 -16.47
N SER A 136 5.99 -0.19 -16.51
CA SER A 136 5.37 -0.84 -17.69
C SER A 136 3.95 -0.33 -17.95
N VAL A 137 3.15 -0.13 -16.89
CA VAL A 137 1.80 0.46 -16.97
C VAL A 137 1.89 1.90 -17.49
N LYS A 138 2.75 2.74 -16.90
CA LYS A 138 2.97 4.13 -17.33
C LYS A 138 3.53 4.24 -18.75
N GLY A 139 4.33 3.27 -19.16
CA GLY A 139 4.84 3.15 -20.54
C GLY A 139 3.79 2.69 -21.55
N GLY A 140 2.55 2.40 -21.13
CA GLY A 140 1.45 2.02 -22.03
C GLY A 140 1.43 0.55 -22.43
N SER A 141 2.29 -0.31 -21.87
CA SER A 141 2.41 -1.73 -22.26
C SER A 141 1.12 -2.55 -22.09
N LEU A 142 0.19 -2.10 -21.23
CA LEU A 142 -1.07 -2.78 -20.96
C LEU A 142 -2.29 -2.08 -21.61
N GLY A 143 -2.08 -0.99 -22.34
CA GLY A 143 -3.17 -0.15 -22.81
C GLY A 143 -3.92 0.53 -21.67
N LYS A 144 -5.26 0.61 -21.73
CA LYS A 144 -6.11 1.17 -20.68
C LYS A 144 -6.29 0.14 -19.56
N ILE A 145 -5.99 0.50 -18.33
CA ILE A 145 -6.17 -0.42 -17.19
C ILE A 145 -7.65 -0.58 -16.87
N ILE A 146 -8.12 -1.83 -16.86
CA ILE A 146 -9.51 -2.21 -16.62
C ILE A 146 -9.68 -2.70 -15.19
N TRP A 147 -8.71 -3.48 -14.70
CA TRP A 147 -8.76 -4.12 -13.39
C TRP A 147 -7.38 -4.16 -12.76
N SER A 148 -7.34 -3.83 -11.46
CA SER A 148 -6.19 -4.10 -10.61
C SER A 148 -6.65 -4.88 -9.39
N LYS A 149 -5.98 -5.98 -9.08
CA LYS A 149 -6.21 -6.78 -7.87
C LYS A 149 -4.93 -6.79 -7.05
N SER A 150 -5.06 -6.53 -5.75
CA SER A 150 -3.98 -6.68 -4.81
C SER A 150 -4.43 -7.53 -3.61
N ARG A 151 -3.54 -8.39 -3.15
CA ARG A 151 -3.78 -9.29 -2.03
C ARG A 151 -2.65 -9.20 -1.03
N GLU A 152 -3.01 -9.02 0.23
CA GLU A 152 -2.09 -9.16 1.34
C GLU A 152 -2.71 -10.00 2.45
N THR A 153 -2.08 -11.13 2.76
CA THR A 153 -2.56 -12.03 3.80
C THR A 153 -1.41 -12.62 4.60
N HIS A 154 -1.59 -12.72 5.91
CA HIS A 154 -0.60 -13.27 6.83
C HIS A 154 -1.27 -13.74 8.15
N PRO A 155 -0.54 -14.37 9.12
CA PRO A 155 -1.14 -14.89 10.37
C PRO A 155 -1.60 -13.83 11.38
N GLY A 156 -1.42 -12.56 11.09
CA GLY A 156 -1.78 -11.43 11.96
C GLY A 156 -0.59 -10.57 12.39
N PRO A 157 -0.86 -9.41 12.97
CA PRO A 157 0.16 -8.43 13.37
C PRO A 157 0.95 -8.89 14.61
N HIS A 158 2.16 -8.31 14.77
CA HIS A 158 3.09 -8.66 15.85
C HIS A 158 2.83 -7.94 17.19
N SER A 159 2.13 -6.81 17.17
CA SER A 159 1.99 -5.94 18.33
C SER A 159 0.59 -6.00 18.93
N GLU A 160 0.50 -6.00 20.26
CA GLU A 160 -0.75 -6.13 21.01
C GLU A 160 -1.78 -5.03 20.69
N TRP A 161 -1.33 -3.82 20.37
CA TRP A 161 -2.22 -2.68 20.12
C TRP A 161 -3.08 -2.82 18.85
N PHE A 162 -2.68 -3.66 17.89
CA PHE A 162 -3.50 -3.96 16.73
C PHE A 162 -4.82 -4.68 17.07
N TRP A 163 -4.84 -5.39 18.21
CA TRP A 163 -6.01 -6.13 18.67
C TRP A 163 -7.00 -5.24 19.44
N ASP A 164 -6.64 -3.98 19.72
CA ASP A 164 -7.46 -2.96 20.36
C ASP A 164 -7.94 -1.96 19.32
N ILE A 165 -9.24 -2.01 18.99
CA ILE A 165 -9.85 -1.20 17.93
C ILE A 165 -9.73 0.31 18.19
N GLU A 166 -9.69 0.74 19.45
CA GLU A 166 -9.52 2.15 19.81
C GLU A 166 -8.11 2.65 19.46
N GLN A 167 -7.12 1.78 19.52
CA GLN A 167 -5.75 2.11 19.13
C GLN A 167 -5.51 1.90 17.64
N ALA A 168 -5.99 0.79 17.10
CA ALA A 168 -5.80 0.43 15.70
C ALA A 168 -6.71 1.21 14.75
N GLY A 169 -8.00 1.41 15.11
CA GLY A 169 -9.00 2.05 14.28
C GLY A 169 -9.82 1.08 13.41
N GLY A 170 -9.35 -0.16 13.25
CA GLY A 170 -9.98 -1.21 12.47
C GLY A 170 -9.15 -2.49 12.47
N GLY A 171 -9.55 -3.47 11.66
CA GLY A 171 -8.89 -4.76 11.52
C GLY A 171 -7.98 -4.83 10.29
N CYS A 172 -8.04 -5.97 9.60
CA CYS A 172 -7.16 -6.25 8.46
C CYS A 172 -7.38 -5.30 7.27
N ILE A 173 -8.57 -4.69 7.12
CA ILE A 173 -8.79 -3.71 6.06
C ILE A 173 -7.94 -2.47 6.29
N LEU A 174 -7.89 -1.97 7.52
CA LEU A 174 -7.12 -0.78 7.83
C LEU A 174 -5.61 -1.05 7.82
N ASP A 175 -5.18 -2.21 8.29
CA ASP A 175 -3.76 -2.61 8.35
C ASP A 175 -3.19 -3.01 6.99
N LEU A 176 -3.87 -3.90 6.26
CA LEU A 176 -3.41 -4.49 5.00
C LEU A 176 -4.11 -3.90 3.77
N GLY A 177 -5.39 -3.56 3.93
CA GLY A 177 -6.18 -2.98 2.85
C GLY A 177 -5.64 -1.62 2.39
N CYS A 178 -5.01 -0.86 3.28
CA CYS A 178 -4.37 0.40 2.90
C CYS A 178 -3.31 0.20 1.80
N HIS A 179 -2.48 -0.83 1.91
CA HIS A 179 -1.50 -1.22 0.88
C HIS A 179 -2.18 -1.59 -0.43
N CYS A 180 -3.10 -2.55 -0.38
CA CYS A 180 -3.78 -3.08 -1.56
C CYS A 180 -4.57 -1.99 -2.33
N ILE A 181 -5.21 -1.08 -1.61
CA ILE A 181 -5.94 0.05 -2.18
C ILE A 181 -4.99 1.02 -2.87
N GLU A 182 -3.87 1.38 -2.23
CA GLU A 182 -2.91 2.31 -2.80
C GLU A 182 -2.17 1.73 -4.00
N ILE A 183 -1.81 0.46 -3.97
CA ILE A 183 -1.27 -0.29 -5.11
C ILE A 183 -2.23 -0.19 -6.31
N SER A 184 -3.51 -0.47 -6.10
CA SER A 184 -4.53 -0.39 -7.15
C SER A 184 -4.71 1.03 -7.68
N ARG A 185 -4.69 2.06 -6.79
CA ARG A 185 -4.73 3.46 -7.18
C ARG A 185 -3.55 3.87 -8.07
N ASN A 186 -2.37 3.39 -7.74
CA ASN A 186 -1.17 3.65 -8.55
C ASN A 186 -1.28 3.07 -9.97
N TYR A 187 -1.79 1.84 -10.11
CA TYR A 187 -1.95 1.20 -11.43
C TYR A 187 -3.09 1.82 -12.26
N ILE A 188 -4.23 2.11 -11.66
CA ILE A 188 -5.39 2.69 -12.35
C ILE A 188 -5.13 4.17 -12.69
N GLY A 189 -4.43 4.89 -11.82
CA GLY A 189 -4.09 6.29 -11.92
C GLY A 189 -4.61 7.07 -10.69
N LYS A 190 -3.71 7.67 -9.94
CA LYS A 190 -4.02 8.43 -8.71
C LYS A 190 -4.90 9.65 -8.95
N ASP A 191 -4.96 10.14 -10.16
CA ASP A 191 -5.79 11.26 -10.61
C ASP A 191 -7.19 10.84 -11.10
N ILE A 192 -7.50 9.53 -11.10
CA ILE A 192 -8.83 8.98 -11.40
C ILE A 192 -9.60 8.80 -10.10
N LYS A 193 -10.79 9.41 -10.02
CA LYS A 193 -11.59 9.45 -8.79
C LYS A 193 -12.15 8.07 -8.44
N PRO A 194 -11.88 7.52 -7.24
CA PRO A 194 -12.64 6.40 -6.70
C PRO A 194 -14.04 6.92 -6.30
N ILE A 195 -15.11 6.23 -6.73
CA ILE A 195 -16.48 6.75 -6.60
C ILE A 195 -17.35 5.95 -5.63
N GLU A 196 -17.21 4.63 -5.62
CA GLU A 196 -18.00 3.75 -4.74
C GLU A 196 -17.24 2.45 -4.45
N VAL A 197 -17.57 1.81 -3.35
CA VAL A 197 -16.98 0.54 -2.91
C VAL A 197 -18.05 -0.46 -2.48
N MET A 198 -17.82 -1.74 -2.81
CA MET A 198 -18.54 -2.90 -2.27
C MET A 198 -17.54 -3.73 -1.49
N CYS A 199 -17.84 -3.98 -0.23
CA CYS A 199 -16.94 -4.73 0.64
C CYS A 199 -17.69 -5.76 1.48
N TRP A 200 -17.13 -6.95 1.57
CA TRP A 200 -17.42 -7.95 2.57
C TRP A 200 -16.24 -8.03 3.55
N GLY A 201 -16.53 -8.10 4.83
CA GLY A 201 -15.55 -8.35 5.88
C GLY A 201 -16.23 -8.96 7.10
N ASP A 202 -15.51 -9.84 7.80
CA ASP A 202 -16.02 -10.55 8.96
C ASP A 202 -14.88 -10.94 9.92
N THR A 203 -15.24 -11.27 11.15
CA THR A 203 -14.34 -11.83 12.16
C THR A 203 -14.59 -13.33 12.24
N GLN A 204 -13.72 -14.11 11.63
CA GLN A 204 -13.95 -15.55 11.47
C GLN A 204 -13.09 -16.42 12.38
N VAL A 205 -11.91 -15.97 12.75
CA VAL A 205 -10.90 -16.79 13.48
C VAL A 205 -10.38 -16.11 14.73
N LYS A 206 -10.07 -14.82 14.67
CA LYS A 206 -9.48 -14.08 15.80
C LYS A 206 -10.58 -13.61 16.74
N PRO A 207 -10.46 -13.78 18.08
CA PRO A 207 -11.46 -13.29 19.04
C PRO A 207 -11.30 -11.78 19.31
N ILE A 208 -11.57 -10.96 18.28
CA ILE A 208 -11.41 -9.49 18.31
C ILE A 208 -12.67 -8.79 17.82
N ASP A 209 -12.81 -7.49 18.13
CA ASP A 209 -13.96 -6.66 17.74
C ASP A 209 -13.76 -5.97 16.37
N ALA A 210 -12.90 -6.53 15.52
CA ALA A 210 -12.58 -6.02 14.18
C ALA A 210 -12.53 -7.18 13.17
N GLU A 211 -12.65 -6.89 11.90
CA GLU A 211 -12.56 -7.90 10.85
C GLU A 211 -11.15 -8.49 10.72
N ASP A 212 -11.07 -9.80 10.60
CA ASP A 212 -9.82 -10.53 10.38
C ASP A 212 -9.69 -11.07 8.96
N HIS A 213 -10.74 -10.92 8.13
CA HIS A 213 -10.77 -11.25 6.72
C HIS A 213 -11.73 -10.32 5.96
N ALA A 214 -11.30 -9.83 4.80
CA ALA A 214 -12.14 -8.97 3.95
C ALA A 214 -11.76 -9.03 2.47
N ILE A 215 -12.75 -8.72 1.62
CA ILE A 215 -12.61 -8.56 0.17
C ILE A 215 -13.44 -7.34 -0.24
N GLY A 216 -12.84 -6.44 -1.01
CA GLY A 216 -13.54 -5.27 -1.50
C GLY A 216 -13.27 -4.96 -2.96
N LEU A 217 -14.24 -4.30 -3.60
CA LEU A 217 -14.21 -3.81 -4.98
C LEU A 217 -14.40 -2.29 -4.96
N VAL A 218 -13.42 -1.56 -5.42
CA VAL A 218 -13.44 -0.10 -5.54
C VAL A 218 -13.66 0.26 -7.00
N LYS A 219 -14.72 1.01 -7.28
CA LYS A 219 -15.03 1.47 -8.63
C LYS A 219 -14.52 2.88 -8.85
N TYR A 220 -13.87 3.08 -9.98
CA TYR A 220 -13.32 4.37 -10.38
C TYR A 220 -14.16 5.04 -11.46
N GLU A 221 -14.07 6.38 -11.56
CA GLU A 221 -14.89 7.19 -12.47
C GLU A 221 -14.74 6.77 -13.94
N ASN A 222 -13.53 6.34 -14.35
CA ASN A 222 -13.27 5.81 -15.68
C ASN A 222 -13.84 4.41 -15.95
N GLY A 223 -14.46 3.77 -14.95
CA GLY A 223 -15.04 2.43 -15.03
C GLY A 223 -14.10 1.30 -14.64
N ALA A 224 -12.82 1.58 -14.35
CA ALA A 224 -11.89 0.58 -13.82
C ALA A 224 -12.30 0.11 -12.42
N ILE A 225 -11.89 -1.11 -12.07
CA ILE A 225 -12.12 -1.72 -10.75
C ILE A 225 -10.79 -2.02 -10.08
N GLY A 226 -10.62 -1.54 -8.85
CA GLY A 226 -9.59 -2.01 -7.92
C GLY A 226 -10.19 -3.05 -6.97
N GLN A 227 -9.53 -4.19 -6.82
CA GLN A 227 -9.92 -5.23 -5.87
C GLN A 227 -8.85 -5.38 -4.80
N PHE A 228 -9.26 -5.43 -3.55
CA PHE A 228 -8.39 -5.83 -2.44
C PHE A 228 -8.90 -7.11 -1.77
N GLU A 229 -7.97 -7.96 -1.33
CA GLU A 229 -8.24 -9.16 -0.53
C GLU A 229 -7.23 -9.20 0.60
N VAL A 230 -7.71 -9.19 1.86
CA VAL A 230 -6.86 -9.07 3.04
C VAL A 230 -7.27 -10.02 4.14
N SER A 231 -6.27 -10.55 4.87
CA SER A 231 -6.57 -11.47 5.97
C SER A 231 -5.45 -11.54 7.01
N TRP A 232 -5.85 -11.58 8.29
CA TRP A 232 -5.00 -11.91 9.43
C TRP A 232 -5.07 -13.38 9.84
N THR A 233 -5.75 -14.21 9.04
CA THR A 233 -6.01 -15.63 9.39
C THR A 233 -5.26 -16.61 8.48
N PHE A 234 -4.51 -16.10 7.52
CA PHE A 234 -3.82 -16.92 6.54
C PHE A 234 -2.60 -17.61 7.16
N ARG A 235 -2.40 -18.89 6.85
CA ARG A 235 -1.30 -19.70 7.34
C ARG A 235 -0.22 -19.88 6.28
N GLY A 236 1.03 -20.05 6.71
CA GLY A 236 2.15 -20.33 5.81
C GLY A 236 3.01 -19.11 5.47
N GLY A 237 2.88 -18.03 6.21
CA GLY A 237 3.68 -16.82 6.05
C GLY A 237 2.91 -15.67 5.40
N MET A 238 3.64 -14.70 4.85
CA MET A 238 3.09 -13.52 4.18
C MET A 238 2.87 -13.79 2.69
N ASP A 239 1.65 -13.61 2.19
CA ASP A 239 1.29 -13.80 0.79
C ASP A 239 0.88 -12.46 0.16
N LEU A 240 1.79 -11.89 -0.64
CA LEU A 240 1.66 -10.62 -1.34
C LEU A 240 1.57 -10.86 -2.85
N ARG A 241 0.43 -10.58 -3.46
CA ARG A 241 0.20 -10.80 -4.90
C ARG A 241 -0.59 -9.69 -5.53
N ASP A 242 -0.14 -9.24 -6.72
CA ASP A 242 -0.86 -8.27 -7.54
C ASP A 242 -1.17 -8.84 -8.92
N GLU A 243 -2.31 -8.44 -9.46
CA GLU A 243 -2.70 -8.65 -10.86
C GLU A 243 -3.13 -7.32 -11.45
N VAL A 244 -2.64 -7.00 -12.63
CA VAL A 244 -3.07 -5.80 -13.37
C VAL A 244 -3.47 -6.23 -14.77
N MET A 245 -4.70 -5.93 -15.16
CA MET A 245 -5.24 -6.23 -16.47
C MET A 245 -5.62 -4.94 -17.19
N GLY A 246 -5.09 -4.78 -18.39
CA GLY A 246 -5.44 -3.72 -19.32
C GLY A 246 -6.01 -4.27 -20.61
N THR A 247 -6.29 -3.39 -21.55
CA THR A 247 -6.85 -3.76 -22.88
C THR A 247 -5.87 -4.52 -23.75
N GLU A 248 -4.56 -4.42 -23.49
CA GLU A 248 -3.50 -4.97 -24.33
C GLU A 248 -2.57 -5.95 -23.59
N GLY A 249 -2.75 -6.13 -22.29
CA GLY A 249 -1.88 -7.03 -21.55
C GLY A 249 -2.26 -7.23 -20.09
N THR A 250 -1.52 -8.14 -19.43
CA THR A 250 -1.70 -8.50 -18.02
C THR A 250 -0.34 -8.65 -17.35
N ILE A 251 -0.26 -8.22 -16.10
CA ILE A 251 0.88 -8.43 -15.21
C ILE A 251 0.42 -9.25 -14.00
N TRP A 252 1.23 -10.23 -13.59
CA TRP A 252 1.13 -10.94 -12.31
C TRP A 252 2.40 -10.73 -11.51
N ILE A 253 2.24 -10.38 -10.23
CA ILE A 253 3.35 -10.23 -9.29
C ILE A 253 3.12 -11.17 -8.11
N ASN A 254 4.17 -11.87 -7.73
CA ASN A 254 4.30 -12.53 -6.44
C ASN A 254 5.51 -11.89 -5.73
N SER A 255 5.24 -11.12 -4.69
CA SER A 255 6.27 -10.28 -4.10
C SER A 255 7.06 -10.98 -3.00
N PHE A 256 6.47 -11.94 -2.28
CA PHE A 256 7.09 -12.48 -1.07
C PHE A 256 7.23 -14.00 -1.10
N LEU A 257 6.15 -14.79 -1.00
CA LEU A 257 6.24 -16.24 -1.06
C LEU A 257 6.58 -16.74 -2.46
N ARG A 258 7.38 -17.84 -2.54
CA ARG A 258 7.73 -18.54 -3.79
C ARG A 258 8.37 -17.60 -4.82
N THR A 259 9.32 -16.81 -4.34
CA THR A 259 10.07 -15.85 -5.18
C THR A 259 11.34 -16.43 -5.79
N GLY A 260 11.54 -17.76 -5.69
CA GLY A 260 12.64 -18.50 -6.31
C GLY A 260 13.62 -19.12 -5.34
N PHE A 261 13.47 -18.90 -4.02
CA PHE A 261 14.20 -19.65 -3.00
C PHE A 261 13.23 -20.43 -2.12
N GLU A 262 13.21 -21.74 -2.32
CA GLU A 262 12.40 -22.67 -1.54
C GLU A 262 13.34 -23.72 -0.91
N MET A 263 13.17 -23.98 0.36
CA MET A 263 13.99 -24.93 1.12
C MET A 263 13.10 -25.88 1.91
N PHE A 264 13.41 -27.17 1.88
CA PHE A 264 12.81 -28.14 2.78
C PHE A 264 13.84 -28.61 3.81
N THR A 265 13.50 -28.60 5.07
CA THR A 265 14.33 -29.15 6.15
C THR A 265 13.50 -29.87 7.20
N THR A 266 14.04 -30.97 7.73
CA THR A 266 13.50 -31.67 8.92
C THR A 266 14.19 -31.21 10.22
N GLY A 267 15.29 -30.46 10.10
CA GLY A 267 16.00 -29.83 11.20
C GLY A 267 15.44 -28.42 11.49
N LYS A 268 16.13 -27.69 12.36
CA LYS A 268 15.88 -26.27 12.52
C LYS A 268 16.46 -25.50 11.34
N GLY A 269 15.69 -24.57 10.78
CA GLY A 269 16.18 -23.58 9.84
C GLY A 269 17.14 -22.59 10.49
N SER A 270 17.52 -21.55 9.75
CA SER A 270 18.26 -20.42 10.29
C SER A 270 17.38 -19.67 11.32
N ASP A 271 18.01 -18.88 12.19
CA ASP A 271 17.30 -18.14 13.24
C ASP A 271 16.23 -17.18 12.73
N TYR A 272 16.36 -16.70 11.49
CA TYR A 272 15.38 -15.82 10.84
C TYR A 272 15.14 -16.29 9.40
N ILE A 273 13.90 -16.58 9.06
CA ILE A 273 13.46 -17.02 7.72
C ILE A 273 12.91 -15.82 6.93
N ALA A 274 11.89 -15.16 7.44
CA ALA A 274 11.25 -14.00 6.88
C ALA A 274 10.23 -13.42 7.88
N GLU A 275 9.76 -12.21 7.66
CA GLU A 275 8.63 -11.65 8.40
C GLU A 275 7.40 -12.56 8.30
N LYS A 276 6.70 -12.77 9.41
CA LYS A 276 5.51 -13.64 9.49
C LYS A 276 5.76 -15.14 9.21
N ALA A 277 7.00 -15.62 9.13
CA ALA A 277 7.26 -17.05 9.08
C ALA A 277 6.70 -17.75 10.34
N GLU A 278 5.91 -18.81 10.16
CA GLU A 278 5.26 -19.56 11.26
C GLU A 278 6.05 -20.81 11.69
N SER A 279 7.04 -21.22 10.93
CA SER A 279 7.84 -22.43 11.18
C SER A 279 9.30 -22.22 10.83
N ASP A 280 10.17 -22.95 11.51
CA ASP A 280 11.60 -23.09 11.24
C ASP A 280 11.96 -24.44 10.61
N SER A 281 10.95 -25.26 10.28
CA SER A 281 11.11 -26.60 9.68
C SER A 281 9.99 -26.90 8.68
N GLY A 282 10.17 -27.91 7.85
CA GLY A 282 9.30 -28.22 6.72
C GLY A 282 9.69 -27.40 5.47
N TRP A 283 8.71 -27.01 4.67
CA TRP A 283 8.92 -26.08 3.56
C TRP A 283 9.05 -24.65 4.06
N LEU A 284 10.17 -24.03 3.76
CA LEU A 284 10.52 -22.66 4.14
C LEU A 284 10.75 -21.82 2.89
N PHE A 285 10.44 -20.53 3.00
CA PHE A 285 10.58 -19.55 1.91
C PHE A 285 11.44 -18.36 2.40
N PRO A 286 12.77 -18.55 2.56
CA PRO A 286 13.64 -17.48 3.06
C PRO A 286 13.70 -16.30 2.10
N VAL A 287 13.74 -15.09 2.66
CA VAL A 287 13.91 -13.84 1.93
C VAL A 287 15.32 -13.31 2.16
N GLY A 288 16.06 -13.06 1.07
CA GLY A 288 17.48 -12.69 1.16
C GLY A 288 17.72 -11.25 1.60
N ASP A 289 16.97 -10.30 1.03
CA ASP A 289 17.04 -8.88 1.39
C ASP A 289 15.62 -8.33 1.60
N GLU A 290 15.08 -8.61 2.76
CA GLU A 290 13.70 -8.29 3.09
C GLU A 290 13.41 -6.78 3.11
N LEU A 291 14.37 -5.96 3.55
CA LEU A 291 14.22 -4.50 3.55
C LEU A 291 14.09 -3.93 2.12
N ASN A 292 14.80 -4.51 1.16
CA ASN A 292 14.69 -4.15 -0.24
C ASN A 292 13.44 -4.72 -0.89
N GLU A 293 13.13 -6.01 -0.66
CA GLU A 293 11.97 -6.69 -1.24
C GLU A 293 10.63 -6.10 -0.76
N LEU A 294 10.57 -5.59 0.48
CA LEU A 294 9.42 -4.87 1.02
C LEU A 294 9.42 -3.37 0.71
N GLY A 295 10.41 -2.87 -0.06
CA GLY A 295 10.40 -1.51 -0.59
C GLY A 295 10.96 -0.43 0.34
N TYR A 296 11.34 -0.72 1.59
CA TYR A 296 11.79 0.29 2.57
C TYR A 296 12.96 1.13 2.07
N ASN A 297 13.92 0.51 1.40
CA ASN A 297 15.11 1.20 0.87
C ASN A 297 14.73 2.25 -0.17
N HIS A 298 13.87 1.89 -1.12
CA HIS A 298 13.40 2.79 -2.17
C HIS A 298 12.46 3.88 -1.62
N MET A 299 11.61 3.52 -0.65
CA MET A 299 10.72 4.45 0.01
C MET A 299 11.49 5.58 0.70
N PHE A 300 12.48 5.26 1.53
CA PHE A 300 13.29 6.29 2.18
C PHE A 300 14.17 7.07 1.20
N ALA A 301 14.62 6.44 0.11
CA ALA A 301 15.32 7.17 -0.94
C ALA A 301 14.43 8.25 -1.55
N ASP A 302 13.20 7.91 -1.97
CA ASP A 302 12.25 8.86 -2.55
C ASP A 302 11.92 9.99 -1.55
N MET A 303 11.58 9.66 -0.31
CA MET A 303 11.23 10.65 0.72
C MET A 303 12.33 11.69 0.94
N PHE A 304 13.57 11.25 1.13
CA PHE A 304 14.66 12.15 1.45
C PHE A 304 15.23 12.87 0.23
N ASP A 305 15.23 12.25 -0.94
CA ASP A 305 15.62 12.90 -2.18
C ASP A 305 14.61 13.99 -2.56
N CYS A 306 13.31 13.74 -2.37
CA CYS A 306 12.27 14.75 -2.55
C CYS A 306 12.40 15.90 -1.55
N MET A 307 12.68 15.60 -0.28
CA MET A 307 12.90 16.63 0.74
C MET A 307 14.14 17.50 0.44
N GLU A 308 15.25 16.89 0.00
CA GLU A 308 16.48 17.60 -0.37
C GLU A 308 16.28 18.49 -1.62
N ASN A 309 15.45 18.07 -2.57
CA ASN A 309 15.21 18.76 -3.83
C ASN A 309 13.94 19.64 -3.84
N ASN A 310 13.21 19.73 -2.73
CA ASN A 310 11.92 20.43 -2.64
C ASN A 310 10.90 19.96 -3.68
N THR A 311 10.83 18.65 -3.92
CA THR A 311 9.85 18.01 -4.78
C THR A 311 8.85 17.20 -3.96
N THR A 312 7.78 16.72 -4.61
CA THR A 312 6.74 15.91 -3.95
C THR A 312 7.11 14.43 -4.05
N PRO A 313 7.08 13.67 -2.94
CA PRO A 313 7.32 12.24 -2.97
C PRO A 313 6.17 11.50 -3.69
N LYS A 314 6.44 10.27 -4.12
CA LYS A 314 5.46 9.43 -4.79
C LYS A 314 4.23 9.17 -3.92
N GLU A 315 4.43 8.98 -2.62
CA GLU A 315 3.38 8.75 -1.64
C GLU A 315 3.30 9.93 -0.65
N THR A 316 2.15 10.59 -0.62
CA THR A 316 1.89 11.81 0.15
C THR A 316 0.84 11.59 1.23
N PHE A 317 0.74 12.51 2.18
CA PHE A 317 -0.37 12.51 3.15
C PHE A 317 -1.75 12.59 2.47
N TYR A 318 -1.82 13.24 1.30
CA TYR A 318 -3.05 13.27 0.51
C TYR A 318 -3.42 11.88 0.00
N ASP A 319 -2.45 11.06 -0.42
CA ASP A 319 -2.69 9.68 -0.82
C ASP A 319 -3.21 8.85 0.36
N GLY A 320 -2.58 8.97 1.53
CA GLY A 320 -3.06 8.33 2.76
C GLY A 320 -4.50 8.77 3.14
N TYR A 321 -4.88 10.04 2.92
CA TYR A 321 -6.25 10.49 3.11
C TYR A 321 -7.23 9.81 2.16
N ILE A 322 -6.91 9.70 0.86
CA ILE A 322 -7.79 9.02 -0.12
C ILE A 322 -7.97 7.55 0.25
N VAL A 323 -6.89 6.88 0.65
CA VAL A 323 -6.93 5.49 1.13
C VAL A 323 -7.85 5.36 2.34
N ASN A 324 -7.70 6.21 3.35
CA ASN A 324 -8.58 6.20 4.53
C ASN A 324 -10.06 6.44 4.17
N ALA A 325 -10.35 7.30 3.19
CA ALA A 325 -11.73 7.53 2.74
C ALA A 325 -12.34 6.31 2.04
N ILE A 326 -11.56 5.56 1.28
CA ILE A 326 -11.99 4.30 0.68
C ILE A 326 -12.25 3.25 1.78
N ILE A 327 -11.40 3.20 2.79
CA ILE A 327 -11.56 2.29 3.94
C ILE A 327 -12.81 2.61 4.75
N ASP A 328 -13.08 3.90 5.04
CA ASP A 328 -14.31 4.32 5.73
C ASP A 328 -15.58 3.88 4.96
N ALA A 329 -15.58 4.07 3.64
CA ALA A 329 -16.66 3.60 2.79
C ALA A 329 -16.76 2.06 2.74
N SER A 330 -15.62 1.35 2.84
CA SER A 330 -15.60 -0.12 2.94
C SER A 330 -16.27 -0.60 4.23
N TYR A 331 -16.01 0.01 5.36
CA TYR A 331 -16.72 -0.28 6.62
C TYR A 331 -18.22 0.06 6.56
N ALA A 332 -18.58 1.13 5.86
CA ALA A 332 -19.99 1.44 5.62
C ALA A 332 -20.65 0.35 4.76
N SER A 333 -19.96 -0.12 3.71
CA SER A 333 -20.45 -1.20 2.83
C SER A 333 -20.63 -2.53 3.55
N ILE A 334 -19.73 -2.92 4.45
CA ILE A 334 -19.88 -4.12 5.29
C ILE A 334 -21.17 -4.05 6.11
N LYS A 335 -21.51 -2.89 6.67
CA LYS A 335 -22.72 -2.68 7.48
C LYS A 335 -24.00 -2.67 6.63
N SER A 336 -23.99 -1.95 5.51
CA SER A 336 -25.15 -1.77 4.64
C SER A 336 -25.40 -2.96 3.70
N LYS A 337 -24.34 -3.73 3.40
CA LYS A 337 -24.30 -4.81 2.39
C LYS A 337 -24.63 -4.31 0.98
N LYS A 338 -24.21 -3.09 0.67
CA LYS A 338 -24.44 -2.39 -0.61
C LYS A 338 -23.18 -1.67 -1.06
N TRP A 339 -23.18 -1.23 -2.32
CA TRP A 339 -22.24 -0.23 -2.80
C TRP A 339 -22.42 1.05 -2.01
N GLU A 340 -21.32 1.58 -1.46
CA GLU A 340 -21.33 2.83 -0.71
C GLU A 340 -20.46 3.87 -1.41
N PRO A 341 -20.94 5.13 -1.46
CA PRO A 341 -20.18 6.19 -2.08
C PRO A 341 -18.92 6.51 -1.27
N ILE A 342 -17.83 6.84 -1.98
CA ILE A 342 -16.59 7.30 -1.37
C ILE A 342 -16.65 8.83 -1.29
N ASN A 343 -16.74 9.37 -0.08
CA ASN A 343 -16.82 10.81 0.15
C ASN A 343 -15.42 11.41 0.23
N LEU A 344 -15.08 12.26 -0.74
CA LEU A 344 -13.79 12.92 -0.86
C LEU A 344 -13.97 14.45 -0.78
N ASP A 345 -13.92 14.99 0.43
CA ASP A 345 -13.99 16.45 0.64
C ASP A 345 -12.79 17.20 0.04
N LEU A 346 -11.64 16.52 -0.05
CA LEU A 346 -10.42 17.05 -0.65
C LEU A 346 -10.06 16.23 -1.90
N TRP A 347 -10.81 16.41 -3.00
CA TRP A 347 -10.42 15.80 -4.26
C TRP A 347 -9.53 16.76 -5.06
N ARG A 348 -8.38 16.26 -5.59
CA ARG A 348 -7.37 17.03 -6.33
C ARG A 348 -7.02 16.42 -7.70
N GLY A 349 -7.68 15.31 -8.04
CA GLY A 349 -7.47 14.64 -9.32
C GLY A 349 -8.34 15.24 -10.44
N LYS A 350 -8.44 14.49 -11.53
CA LYS A 350 -9.25 14.87 -12.68
C LYS A 350 -10.75 14.81 -12.37
N GLU A 351 -11.51 15.64 -13.03
CA GLU A 351 -12.98 15.65 -13.02
C GLU A 351 -13.49 15.23 -14.40
N GLY A 352 -14.62 14.52 -14.45
CA GLY A 352 -15.29 14.17 -15.71
C GLY A 352 -14.48 13.27 -16.63
N VAL A 353 -13.81 12.27 -16.06
CA VAL A 353 -12.95 11.34 -16.80
C VAL A 353 -13.80 10.45 -17.70
N GLU A 354 -13.40 10.32 -18.96
CA GLU A 354 -14.08 9.46 -19.93
C GLU A 354 -14.01 7.99 -19.50
N LYS A 355 -15.15 7.31 -19.56
CA LYS A 355 -15.22 5.88 -19.29
C LYS A 355 -14.40 5.09 -20.32
N ILE A 356 -13.76 4.04 -19.84
CA ILE A 356 -13.06 3.09 -20.70
C ILE A 356 -14.11 2.44 -21.62
N ASN A 357 -13.99 2.74 -22.91
CA ASN A 357 -14.76 2.06 -23.93
C ASN A 357 -13.79 1.16 -24.70
N THR A 358 -13.94 -0.15 -24.51
CA THR A 358 -13.05 -1.17 -25.08
C THR A 358 -13.72 -1.98 -26.18
N LEU A 359 -14.84 -1.47 -26.75
CA LEU A 359 -15.47 -2.15 -27.87
C LEU A 359 -14.55 -2.04 -29.10
N ASP A 360 -14.00 -3.18 -29.49
CA ASP A 360 -13.14 -3.27 -30.68
C ASP A 360 -13.97 -3.10 -31.95
N ASN A 361 -13.73 -2.01 -32.63
CA ASN A 361 -14.31 -1.81 -33.95
C ASN A 361 -13.52 -2.59 -35.00
N TYR A 362 -14.18 -3.48 -35.72
CA TYR A 362 -13.58 -4.13 -36.89
C TYR A 362 -13.66 -3.22 -38.10
N ASP A 363 -14.85 -2.69 -38.37
CA ASP A 363 -15.15 -1.73 -39.46
C ASP A 363 -16.37 -0.87 -39.07
N ASP A 364 -16.96 -0.16 -40.00
CA ASP A 364 -18.13 0.69 -39.79
C ASP A 364 -19.38 -0.09 -39.40
N GLU A 365 -19.49 -1.37 -39.80
CA GLU A 365 -20.66 -2.21 -39.60
C GLU A 365 -20.53 -3.20 -38.44
N TYR A 366 -19.30 -3.56 -38.07
CA TYR A 366 -19.05 -4.64 -37.11
C TYR A 366 -18.12 -4.25 -35.98
N TYR A 367 -18.41 -4.80 -34.79
CA TYR A 367 -17.47 -4.94 -33.66
C TYR A 367 -16.71 -6.25 -33.80
N LEU A 368 -15.43 -6.26 -33.45
CA LEU A 368 -14.66 -7.49 -33.26
C LEU A 368 -14.93 -8.06 -31.88
N ILE A 369 -15.50 -9.28 -31.80
CA ILE A 369 -15.64 -10.00 -30.54
C ILE A 369 -14.37 -10.79 -30.23
N LYS A 370 -13.85 -11.53 -31.22
CA LYS A 370 -12.70 -12.40 -31.04
C LYS A 370 -11.98 -12.63 -32.37
N GLU A 371 -10.67 -12.73 -32.30
CA GLU A 371 -9.81 -13.23 -33.34
C GLU A 371 -9.14 -14.52 -32.89
N GLU A 372 -9.13 -15.57 -33.70
CA GLU A 372 -8.45 -16.83 -33.41
C GLU A 372 -7.90 -17.46 -34.71
N MET A 373 -6.85 -18.28 -34.56
CA MET A 373 -6.36 -19.10 -35.66
C MET A 373 -7.13 -20.41 -35.72
N THR A 374 -7.56 -20.79 -36.93
CA THR A 374 -8.13 -22.13 -37.13
C THR A 374 -7.07 -23.20 -37.08
N HIS A 375 -7.48 -24.47 -36.95
CA HIS A 375 -6.55 -25.60 -36.98
C HIS A 375 -5.75 -25.68 -38.30
N TYR A 376 -6.23 -25.09 -39.36
CA TYR A 376 -5.56 -25.06 -40.68
C TYR A 376 -4.69 -23.80 -40.89
N GLY A 377 -4.56 -22.93 -39.87
CA GLY A 377 -3.75 -21.72 -39.96
C GLY A 377 -4.47 -20.52 -40.56
N ASP A 378 -5.74 -20.63 -40.90
CA ASP A 378 -6.56 -19.49 -41.34
C ASP A 378 -6.96 -18.62 -40.16
N LYS A 379 -7.16 -17.33 -40.36
CA LYS A 379 -7.65 -16.39 -39.38
C LYS A 379 -9.19 -16.42 -39.30
N LYS A 380 -9.74 -16.73 -38.12
CA LYS A 380 -11.18 -16.70 -37.89
C LYS A 380 -11.52 -15.46 -37.07
N LEU A 381 -12.48 -14.68 -37.55
CA LEU A 381 -13.04 -13.53 -36.85
C LEU A 381 -14.47 -13.83 -36.41
N ILE A 382 -14.78 -13.50 -35.16
CA ILE A 382 -16.15 -13.48 -34.65
C ILE A 382 -16.55 -12.02 -34.53
N LEU A 383 -17.55 -11.61 -35.27
CA LEU A 383 -17.97 -10.23 -35.41
C LEU A 383 -19.42 -10.04 -34.93
N LYS A 384 -19.74 -8.86 -34.38
CA LYS A 384 -21.10 -8.47 -34.02
C LYS A 384 -21.54 -7.30 -34.84
N ASN A 385 -22.62 -7.45 -35.58
CA ASN A 385 -23.21 -6.35 -36.37
C ASN A 385 -23.71 -5.24 -35.43
N LYS A 386 -23.35 -4.00 -35.72
CA LYS A 386 -23.67 -2.83 -34.91
C LYS A 386 -25.14 -2.44 -34.95
N SER A 387 -25.85 -2.74 -36.03
CA SER A 387 -27.23 -2.34 -36.23
C SER A 387 -28.25 -3.32 -35.66
N ASP A 388 -28.08 -4.64 -35.90
CA ASP A 388 -29.03 -5.66 -35.49
C ASP A 388 -28.53 -6.63 -34.40
N GLY A 389 -27.25 -6.48 -33.99
CA GLY A 389 -26.62 -7.27 -32.95
C GLY A 389 -26.28 -8.71 -33.31
N LYS A 390 -26.50 -9.12 -34.58
CA LYS A 390 -26.21 -10.49 -35.03
C LYS A 390 -24.71 -10.78 -34.98
N ILE A 391 -24.40 -12.02 -34.54
CA ILE A 391 -23.03 -12.53 -34.53
C ILE A 391 -22.79 -13.33 -35.79
N VAL A 392 -21.70 -13.02 -36.49
CA VAL A 392 -21.27 -13.69 -37.72
C VAL A 392 -19.81 -14.14 -37.59
N GLU A 393 -19.47 -15.22 -38.26
CA GLU A 393 -18.10 -15.71 -38.39
C GLU A 393 -17.55 -15.39 -39.76
N LYS A 394 -16.30 -14.89 -39.84
CA LYS A 394 -15.57 -14.61 -41.08
C LYS A 394 -14.24 -15.33 -41.04
N ILE A 395 -13.96 -16.14 -42.04
CA ILE A 395 -12.67 -16.81 -42.19
C ILE A 395 -11.85 -16.08 -43.24
N ILE A 396 -10.65 -15.65 -42.87
CA ILE A 396 -9.67 -15.06 -43.76
C ILE A 396 -8.61 -16.13 -44.00
N LYS A 397 -8.49 -16.59 -45.24
CA LYS A 397 -7.46 -17.57 -45.61
C LYS A 397 -6.12 -16.88 -45.71
N ASN A 398 -5.10 -17.55 -45.16
CA ASN A 398 -3.70 -17.11 -45.33
C ASN A 398 -3.22 -17.26 -46.76
#